data_32925ef85efbc81531ffe53da3436760
#
_entry.id   32925ef85efbc81531ffe53da3436760
#
_cell.length_a   1.000
_cell.length_b   1.000
_cell.length_c   1.000
_cell.angle_alpha   90.00
_cell.angle_beta   90.00
_cell.angle_gamma   90.00
#
_symmetry.space_group_name_H-M   'P 1'
#
loop_
_entity.id
_entity.type
_entity.pdbx_description
1 polymer ?
#
loop_
_entity_poly.entity_id
_entity_poly.type
_entity_poly.pdbx_seq_one_letter_code
_entity_poly.pdbx_strand_id
1 'polypeptide(L)'
;MNDPEILMDVHNHSNLSPDGSNDPEEMVRRATELGIRYYSLTDHLEINKFYDEEYLYEEPVKRASEISPALIKKYADKINMAYGVELGQPLQDMELTKRMLSSYDYDFIIGSLHMCNGWEDFYLLDYNEVQPEMIMKLYFEEMLEMARWGEFDVLGHLTYPLRYICLLYTSPS
;
A
#
# COMPACT_ATOMS: atom_id res chain seq x y z
N MET A 1 25.60 -21.67 15.95
CA MET A 1 25.78 -20.61 14.96
C MET A 1 24.40 -19.96 14.89
N ASN A 2 24.28 -18.70 15.29
CA ASN A 2 23.01 -17.99 15.09
C ASN A 2 22.90 -17.75 13.60
N ASP A 3 21.82 -18.20 12.97
CA ASP A 3 21.52 -17.80 11.60
C ASP A 3 21.48 -16.27 11.54
N PRO A 4 22.10 -15.66 10.52
CA PRO A 4 22.01 -14.23 10.38
C PRO A 4 20.54 -13.84 10.27
N GLU A 5 20.12 -12.85 11.05
CA GLU A 5 18.76 -12.32 10.95
C GLU A 5 18.49 -11.90 9.51
N ILE A 6 17.45 -12.45 8.91
CA ILE A 6 17.00 -12.07 7.56
C ILE A 6 16.16 -10.82 7.70
N LEU A 7 16.71 -9.70 7.26
CA LEU A 7 15.96 -8.44 7.20
C LEU A 7 15.15 -8.40 5.92
N MET A 8 13.86 -8.10 6.08
CA MET A 8 12.91 -7.92 4.99
C MET A 8 12.21 -6.57 5.16
N ASP A 9 12.00 -5.87 4.05
CA ASP A 9 11.21 -4.64 4.01
C ASP A 9 10.45 -4.60 2.68
N VAL A 10 9.18 -4.94 2.73
CA VAL A 10 8.33 -5.19 1.56
C VAL A 10 7.07 -4.33 1.51
N HIS A 11 6.99 -3.28 2.34
CA HIS A 11 5.93 -2.29 2.28
C HIS A 11 6.55 -0.89 2.35
N ASN A 12 6.84 -0.33 1.18
CA ASN A 12 7.56 0.93 1.05
C ASN A 12 6.96 1.78 -0.07
N HIS A 13 6.86 3.09 0.20
CA HIS A 13 6.36 4.08 -0.74
C HIS A 13 7.48 5.01 -1.18
N SER A 14 7.65 5.13 -2.49
CA SER A 14 8.57 6.09 -3.10
C SER A 14 7.87 7.42 -3.39
N ASN A 15 8.58 8.35 -4.03
CA ASN A 15 7.98 9.60 -4.51
C ASN A 15 6.99 9.44 -5.68
N LEU A 16 6.63 8.22 -6.01
CA LEU A 16 5.51 7.90 -6.89
C LEU A 16 4.19 7.83 -6.14
N SER A 17 4.24 7.71 -4.82
CA SER A 17 3.08 7.77 -3.92
C SER A 17 3.00 9.15 -3.25
N PRO A 18 1.80 9.65 -2.92
CA PRO A 18 1.61 10.99 -2.35
C PRO A 18 2.22 11.14 -0.96
N ASP A 19 2.39 10.04 -0.23
CA ASP A 19 2.97 9.97 1.11
C ASP A 19 4.46 9.59 1.11
N GLY A 20 5.01 9.22 -0.06
CA GLY A 20 6.42 8.95 -0.25
C GLY A 20 7.20 10.17 -0.73
N SER A 21 8.46 10.31 -0.32
CA SER A 21 9.30 11.48 -0.67
C SER A 21 10.62 11.14 -1.34
N ASN A 22 11.05 9.88 -1.27
CA ASN A 22 12.37 9.46 -1.72
C ASN A 22 12.31 8.87 -3.13
N ASP A 23 13.39 9.08 -3.88
CA ASP A 23 13.58 8.47 -5.18
C ASP A 23 13.64 6.93 -5.06
N PRO A 24 12.97 6.17 -5.94
CA PRO A 24 12.95 4.71 -5.89
C PRO A 24 14.34 4.07 -5.87
N GLU A 25 15.28 4.56 -6.68
CA GLU A 25 16.63 4.01 -6.72
C GLU A 25 17.42 4.33 -5.45
N GLU A 26 17.24 5.52 -4.88
CA GLU A 26 17.90 5.89 -3.62
C GLU A 26 17.42 4.96 -2.47
N MET A 27 16.13 4.63 -2.44
CA MET A 27 15.55 3.70 -1.47
C MET A 27 16.18 2.32 -1.60
N VAL A 28 16.27 1.76 -2.80
CA VAL A 28 16.90 0.47 -3.07
C VAL A 28 18.38 0.46 -2.69
N ARG A 29 19.11 1.52 -3.04
CA ARG A 29 20.50 1.71 -2.65
C ARG A 29 20.65 1.69 -1.13
N ARG A 30 19.79 2.41 -0.42
CA ARG A 30 19.82 2.46 1.05
C ARG A 30 19.45 1.11 1.69
N ALA A 31 18.45 0.43 1.17
CA ALA A 31 18.08 -0.92 1.61
C ALA A 31 19.26 -1.89 1.47
N THR A 32 19.97 -1.82 0.35
CA THR A 32 21.18 -2.63 0.11
C THR A 32 22.29 -2.32 1.13
N GLU A 33 22.55 -1.05 1.41
CA GLU A 33 23.56 -0.62 2.41
C GLU A 33 23.22 -1.07 3.83
N LEU A 34 21.93 -1.14 4.17
CA LEU A 34 21.43 -1.61 5.46
C LEU A 34 21.43 -3.14 5.59
N GLY A 35 21.76 -3.87 4.52
CA GLY A 35 21.81 -5.35 4.52
C GLY A 35 20.41 -5.98 4.44
N ILE A 36 19.40 -5.26 3.96
CA ILE A 36 18.08 -5.84 3.69
C ILE A 36 18.22 -6.88 2.57
N ARG A 37 17.66 -8.07 2.80
CA ARG A 37 17.77 -9.24 1.91
C ARG A 37 16.62 -9.33 0.93
N TYR A 38 15.42 -8.93 1.34
CA TYR A 38 14.20 -8.94 0.54
C TYR A 38 13.55 -7.56 0.62
N TYR A 39 13.30 -6.98 -0.54
CA TYR A 39 12.80 -5.61 -0.65
C TYR A 39 11.72 -5.51 -1.73
N SER A 40 10.69 -4.72 -1.49
CA SER A 40 9.71 -4.38 -2.51
C SER A 40 9.35 -2.90 -2.42
N LEU A 41 9.29 -2.21 -3.55
CA LEU A 41 8.58 -0.95 -3.68
C LEU A 41 7.12 -1.28 -3.94
N THR A 42 6.23 -0.75 -3.13
CA THR A 42 4.79 -1.02 -3.15
C THR A 42 4.01 0.28 -3.14
N ASP A 43 4.29 1.12 -4.12
CA ASP A 43 3.58 2.38 -4.28
C ASP A 43 2.08 2.16 -4.46
N HIS A 44 1.28 3.15 -4.07
CA HIS A 44 -0.17 3.06 -4.04
C HIS A 44 -0.81 2.84 -5.43
N LEU A 45 -1.82 1.99 -5.45
CA LEU A 45 -2.84 1.87 -6.47
C LEU A 45 -4.20 1.92 -5.79
N GLU A 46 -4.85 3.06 -5.79
CA GLU A 46 -6.12 3.27 -5.10
C GLU A 46 -7.32 3.01 -6.01
N ILE A 47 -8.11 2.01 -5.66
CA ILE A 47 -9.35 1.68 -6.36
C ILE A 47 -10.53 2.28 -5.58
N ASN A 48 -11.19 3.30 -6.13
CA ASN A 48 -12.34 3.89 -5.47
C ASN A 48 -13.29 4.55 -6.48
N LYS A 49 -14.52 4.83 -6.02
CA LYS A 49 -15.54 5.56 -6.77
C LYS A 49 -15.88 6.92 -6.12
N PHE A 50 -15.18 7.27 -5.05
CA PHE A 50 -15.42 8.50 -4.31
C PHE A 50 -14.70 9.68 -4.95
N TYR A 51 -13.43 9.45 -5.36
CA TYR A 51 -12.62 10.44 -6.04
C TYR A 51 -12.64 10.20 -7.57
N ASP A 52 -12.27 11.21 -8.33
CA ASP A 52 -12.09 11.10 -9.77
C ASP A 52 -10.83 10.32 -10.18
N GLU A 53 -10.57 10.22 -11.48
CA GLU A 53 -9.48 9.39 -12.02
C GLU A 53 -8.08 9.79 -11.51
N GLU A 54 -7.85 11.04 -11.11
CA GLU A 54 -6.57 11.49 -10.57
C GLU A 54 -6.15 10.75 -9.29
N TYR A 55 -7.14 10.29 -8.52
CA TYR A 55 -6.91 9.53 -7.30
C TYR A 55 -6.61 8.03 -7.53
N LEU A 56 -6.65 7.57 -8.75
CA LEU A 56 -6.33 6.18 -9.11
C LEU A 56 -4.83 5.94 -9.24
N TYR A 57 -4.03 7.00 -9.29
CA TYR A 57 -2.58 6.94 -9.48
C TYR A 57 -2.13 6.16 -10.74
N GLU A 58 -2.93 6.19 -11.81
CA GLU A 58 -2.60 5.45 -13.05
C GLU A 58 -1.21 5.82 -13.60
N GLU A 59 -0.87 7.10 -13.65
CA GLU A 59 0.44 7.54 -14.16
C GLU A 59 1.60 7.15 -13.23
N PRO A 60 1.52 7.32 -11.89
CA PRO A 60 2.52 6.77 -10.96
C PRO A 60 2.69 5.26 -11.09
N VAL A 61 1.60 4.49 -11.18
CA VAL A 61 1.63 3.03 -11.36
C VAL A 61 2.34 2.65 -12.65
N LYS A 62 2.05 3.33 -13.76
CA LYS A 62 2.73 3.14 -15.03
C LYS A 62 4.24 3.42 -14.91
N ARG A 63 4.62 4.50 -14.26
CA ARG A 63 6.05 4.80 -14.00
C ARG A 63 6.69 3.73 -13.12
N ALA A 64 6.01 3.26 -12.07
CA ALA A 64 6.51 2.18 -11.23
C ALA A 64 6.76 0.89 -12.04
N SER A 65 5.89 0.57 -13.01
CA SER A 65 6.05 -0.59 -13.88
C SER A 65 7.28 -0.54 -14.81
N GLU A 66 7.78 0.64 -15.08
CA GLU A 66 9.01 0.85 -15.86
C GLU A 66 10.26 0.87 -14.96
N ILE A 67 10.15 1.51 -13.79
CA ILE A 67 11.27 1.74 -12.86
C ILE A 67 11.61 0.45 -12.09
N SER A 68 10.62 -0.23 -11.51
CA SER A 68 10.86 -1.37 -10.62
C SER A 68 11.58 -2.54 -11.32
N PRO A 69 11.17 -2.99 -12.52
CA PRO A 69 11.92 -4.04 -13.24
C PRO A 69 13.35 -3.63 -13.60
N ALA A 70 13.57 -2.35 -13.91
CA ALA A 70 14.92 -1.84 -14.19
C ALA A 70 15.81 -1.87 -12.93
N LEU A 71 15.27 -1.52 -11.75
CA LEU A 71 15.97 -1.59 -10.47
C LEU A 71 16.23 -3.04 -10.06
N ILE A 72 15.25 -3.93 -10.20
CA ILE A 72 15.41 -5.37 -9.96
C ILE A 72 16.60 -5.90 -10.75
N LYS A 73 16.67 -5.61 -12.04
CA LYS A 73 17.79 -6.02 -12.89
C LYS A 73 19.11 -5.39 -12.46
N LYS A 74 19.11 -4.11 -12.12
CA LYS A 74 20.34 -3.36 -11.74
C LYS A 74 20.96 -3.84 -10.43
N TYR A 75 20.12 -4.27 -9.48
CA TYR A 75 20.53 -4.65 -8.13
C TYR A 75 20.46 -6.16 -7.86
N ALA A 76 20.26 -6.99 -8.89
CA ALA A 76 20.03 -8.44 -8.78
C ALA A 76 21.14 -9.22 -8.02
N ASP A 77 22.38 -8.74 -8.03
CA ASP A 77 23.51 -9.32 -7.34
C ASP A 77 23.68 -8.85 -5.89
N LYS A 78 22.84 -7.90 -5.44
CA LYS A 78 22.98 -7.21 -4.14
C LYS A 78 21.79 -7.42 -3.21
N ILE A 79 20.59 -7.44 -3.74
CA ILE A 79 19.34 -7.53 -2.98
C ILE A 79 18.29 -8.29 -3.79
N ASN A 80 17.48 -9.10 -3.10
CA ASN A 80 16.33 -9.73 -3.75
C ASN A 80 15.17 -8.75 -3.75
N MET A 81 14.74 -8.33 -4.93
CA MET A 81 13.62 -7.41 -5.10
C MET A 81 12.45 -8.09 -5.78
N ALA A 82 11.25 -7.66 -5.40
CA ALA A 82 10.00 -7.95 -6.08
C ALA A 82 9.38 -6.65 -6.62
N TYR A 83 8.71 -6.71 -7.77
CA TYR A 83 7.86 -5.62 -8.26
C TYR A 83 6.52 -5.71 -7.55
N GLY A 84 6.30 -4.83 -6.58
CA GLY A 84 5.11 -4.84 -5.75
C GLY A 84 4.16 -3.68 -6.01
N VAL A 85 2.99 -3.77 -5.38
CA VAL A 85 1.98 -2.70 -5.34
C VAL A 85 1.21 -2.78 -4.03
N GLU A 86 0.83 -1.63 -3.45
CA GLU A 86 -0.21 -1.56 -2.45
C GLU A 86 -1.54 -1.24 -3.12
N LEU A 87 -2.39 -2.25 -3.17
CA LEU A 87 -3.72 -2.20 -3.79
C LEU A 87 -4.77 -1.78 -2.75
N GLY A 88 -5.19 -0.53 -2.82
CA GLY A 88 -6.21 0.04 -1.93
C GLY A 88 -7.63 -0.25 -2.42
N GLN A 89 -8.52 -0.66 -1.51
CA GLN A 89 -9.97 -0.84 -1.71
C GLN A 89 -10.38 -1.64 -2.97
N PRO A 90 -9.81 -2.80 -3.29
CA PRO A 90 -10.03 -3.49 -4.56
C PRO A 90 -11.51 -3.81 -4.85
N LEU A 91 -12.34 -3.98 -3.82
CA LEU A 91 -13.75 -4.36 -3.99
C LEU A 91 -14.65 -3.18 -4.36
N GLN A 92 -14.18 -1.94 -4.27
CA GLN A 92 -15.00 -0.76 -4.61
C GLN A 92 -15.24 -0.64 -6.12
N ASP A 93 -14.31 -1.14 -6.96
CA ASP A 93 -14.50 -1.31 -8.39
C ASP A 93 -13.77 -2.54 -8.92
N MET A 94 -14.47 -3.67 -8.96
CA MET A 94 -13.91 -4.95 -9.40
C MET A 94 -13.51 -4.99 -10.88
N GLU A 95 -14.13 -4.19 -11.74
CA GLU A 95 -13.76 -4.13 -13.17
C GLU A 95 -12.45 -3.37 -13.31
N LEU A 96 -12.31 -2.23 -12.62
CA LEU A 96 -11.09 -1.46 -12.57
C LEU A 96 -9.95 -2.27 -11.92
N THR A 97 -10.20 -2.92 -10.79
CA THR A 97 -9.24 -3.78 -10.11
C THR A 97 -8.67 -4.84 -11.06
N LYS A 98 -9.53 -5.59 -11.72
CA LYS A 98 -9.11 -6.62 -12.68
C LYS A 98 -8.32 -6.06 -13.85
N ARG A 99 -8.76 -4.92 -14.38
CA ARG A 99 -8.04 -4.22 -15.46
C ARG A 99 -6.64 -3.83 -15.01
N MET A 100 -6.50 -3.19 -13.85
CA MET A 100 -5.21 -2.72 -13.34
C MET A 100 -4.28 -3.89 -13.02
N LEU A 101 -4.76 -4.92 -12.33
CA LEU A 101 -3.97 -6.10 -12.02
C LEU A 101 -3.52 -6.87 -13.27
N SER A 102 -4.36 -6.91 -14.32
CA SER A 102 -4.00 -7.57 -15.59
C SER A 102 -3.10 -6.75 -16.50
N SER A 103 -2.92 -5.46 -16.21
CA SER A 103 -2.10 -4.56 -17.04
C SER A 103 -0.62 -4.60 -16.70
N TYR A 104 -0.27 -5.16 -15.54
CA TYR A 104 1.11 -5.17 -15.02
C TYR A 104 1.43 -6.52 -14.37
N ASP A 105 2.67 -6.99 -14.55
CA ASP A 105 3.15 -8.27 -13.99
C ASP A 105 3.70 -8.05 -12.58
N TYR A 106 2.82 -7.87 -11.59
CA TYR A 106 3.22 -7.76 -10.20
C TYR A 106 3.72 -9.10 -9.65
N ASP A 107 4.86 -9.07 -8.96
CA ASP A 107 5.38 -10.21 -8.20
C ASP A 107 4.77 -10.27 -6.78
N PHE A 108 4.26 -9.13 -6.27
CA PHE A 108 3.82 -9.00 -4.89
C PHE A 108 2.72 -7.94 -4.75
N ILE A 109 1.60 -8.33 -4.14
CA ILE A 109 0.43 -7.46 -3.96
C ILE A 109 0.08 -7.38 -2.48
N ILE A 110 0.07 -6.17 -1.93
CA ILE A 110 -0.49 -5.87 -0.61
C ILE A 110 -1.92 -5.40 -0.81
N GLY A 111 -2.90 -6.10 -0.24
CA GLY A 111 -4.29 -5.65 -0.22
C GLY A 111 -4.54 -4.77 1.01
N SER A 112 -4.94 -3.52 0.81
CA SER A 112 -5.16 -2.52 1.86
C SER A 112 -6.53 -1.88 1.79
N LEU A 113 -6.98 -1.31 2.90
CA LEU A 113 -8.22 -0.54 2.96
C LEU A 113 -7.92 0.81 3.61
N HIS A 114 -7.88 1.88 2.80
CA HIS A 114 -7.62 3.24 3.25
C HIS A 114 -8.88 4.07 3.44
N MET A 115 -10.00 3.63 2.85
CA MET A 115 -11.32 4.24 2.98
C MET A 115 -12.40 3.18 2.84
N CYS A 116 -13.52 3.34 3.55
CA CYS A 116 -14.72 2.55 3.33
C CYS A 116 -15.49 3.05 2.10
N ASN A 117 -16.32 2.19 1.53
CA ASN A 117 -17.12 2.51 0.36
C ASN A 117 -18.07 3.71 0.64
N GLY A 118 -17.92 4.75 -0.17
CA GLY A 118 -18.70 6.00 -0.05
C GLY A 118 -18.18 6.96 1.03
N TRP A 119 -17.01 6.71 1.60
CA TRP A 119 -16.35 7.58 2.58
C TRP A 119 -15.03 8.14 2.02
N GLU A 120 -14.59 9.24 2.61
CA GLU A 120 -13.24 9.76 2.38
C GLU A 120 -12.19 8.84 3.04
N ASP A 121 -10.93 9.03 2.63
CA ASP A 121 -9.79 8.38 3.29
C ASP A 121 -9.83 8.63 4.80
N PHE A 122 -9.53 7.61 5.58
CA PHE A 122 -9.50 7.72 7.06
C PHE A 122 -8.57 8.81 7.56
N TYR A 123 -7.53 9.16 6.80
CA TYR A 123 -6.66 10.30 7.09
C TYR A 123 -7.39 11.64 7.05
N LEU A 124 -8.42 11.80 6.19
CA LEU A 124 -9.15 13.03 5.94
C LEU A 124 -10.41 13.19 6.80
N LEU A 125 -10.85 12.13 7.50
CA LEU A 125 -12.07 12.17 8.28
C LEU A 125 -11.99 13.13 9.47
N ASP A 126 -13.05 13.91 9.69
CA ASP A 126 -13.24 14.64 10.96
C ASP A 126 -13.81 13.70 12.03
N TYR A 127 -12.93 13.17 12.85
CA TYR A 127 -13.29 12.25 13.94
C TYR A 127 -14.08 12.91 15.09
N ASN A 128 -14.32 14.23 15.07
CA ASN A 128 -15.28 14.88 15.97
C ASN A 128 -16.71 14.73 15.48
N GLU A 129 -16.91 14.54 14.18
CA GLU A 129 -18.23 14.38 13.54
C GLU A 129 -18.63 12.92 13.32
N VAL A 130 -17.66 12.00 13.26
CA VAL A 130 -17.89 10.58 13.03
C VAL A 130 -17.65 9.76 14.29
N GLN A 131 -18.47 8.72 14.49
CA GLN A 131 -18.31 7.83 15.64
C GLN A 131 -17.22 6.77 15.34
N PRO A 132 -16.13 6.71 16.13
CA PRO A 132 -15.04 5.79 15.91
C PRO A 132 -15.47 4.32 15.85
N GLU A 133 -16.42 3.92 16.70
CA GLU A 133 -16.93 2.55 16.75
C GLU A 133 -17.66 2.16 15.46
N MET A 134 -18.39 3.10 14.86
CA MET A 134 -19.06 2.89 13.57
C MET A 134 -18.03 2.70 12.45
N ILE A 135 -17.02 3.56 12.40
CA ILE A 135 -15.94 3.46 11.40
C ILE A 135 -15.22 2.10 11.54
N MET A 136 -14.84 1.73 12.75
CA MET A 136 -14.15 0.47 12.98
C MET A 136 -14.99 -0.74 12.57
N LYS A 137 -16.31 -0.68 12.81
CA LYS A 137 -17.22 -1.74 12.37
C LYS A 137 -17.24 -1.86 10.86
N LEU A 138 -17.47 -0.77 10.14
CA LEU A 138 -17.50 -0.74 8.67
C LEU A 138 -16.16 -1.20 8.10
N TYR A 139 -15.06 -0.69 8.65
CA TYR A 139 -13.71 -1.08 8.25
C TYR A 139 -13.49 -2.59 8.33
N PHE A 140 -13.83 -3.22 9.46
CA PHE A 140 -13.65 -4.66 9.60
C PHE A 140 -14.63 -5.50 8.77
N GLU A 141 -15.84 -4.99 8.51
CA GLU A 141 -16.77 -5.64 7.59
C GLU A 141 -16.22 -5.67 6.16
N GLU A 142 -15.74 -4.54 5.64
CA GLU A 142 -15.13 -4.46 4.30
C GLU A 142 -13.79 -5.22 4.23
N MET A 143 -12.97 -5.13 5.28
CA MET A 143 -11.71 -5.88 5.39
C MET A 143 -11.97 -7.40 5.35
N LEU A 144 -13.03 -7.89 5.99
CA LEU A 144 -13.42 -9.29 5.94
C LEU A 144 -13.82 -9.73 4.53
N GLU A 145 -14.59 -8.91 3.80
CA GLU A 145 -14.94 -9.18 2.41
C GLU A 145 -13.70 -9.19 1.52
N MET A 146 -12.79 -8.25 1.72
CA MET A 146 -11.51 -8.22 1.00
C MET A 146 -10.67 -9.47 1.29
N ALA A 147 -10.59 -9.90 2.55
CA ALA A 147 -9.90 -11.12 2.92
C ALA A 147 -10.54 -12.38 2.30
N ARG A 148 -11.87 -12.39 2.11
CA ARG A 148 -12.57 -13.48 1.41
C ARG A 148 -12.30 -13.49 -0.09
N TRP A 149 -12.18 -12.32 -0.69
CA TRP A 149 -11.78 -12.21 -2.09
C TRP A 149 -10.35 -12.75 -2.32
N GLY A 150 -9.39 -12.38 -1.48
CA GLY A 150 -8.10 -13.03 -1.30
C GLY A 150 -7.14 -13.01 -2.50
N GLU A 151 -7.34 -12.19 -3.52
CA GLU A 151 -6.44 -12.10 -4.67
C GLU A 151 -5.31 -11.08 -4.41
N PHE A 152 -4.59 -11.26 -3.32
CA PHE A 152 -3.38 -10.53 -2.91
C PHE A 152 -2.50 -11.45 -2.04
N ASP A 153 -1.24 -11.10 -1.86
CA ASP A 153 -0.27 -11.92 -1.11
C ASP A 153 -0.30 -11.62 0.39
N VAL A 154 -0.47 -10.36 0.75
CA VAL A 154 -0.48 -9.90 2.15
C VAL A 154 -1.62 -8.92 2.37
N LEU A 155 -2.33 -9.08 3.49
CA LEU A 155 -3.30 -8.11 3.97
C LEU A 155 -2.56 -6.98 4.71
N GLY A 156 -2.66 -5.76 4.23
CA GLY A 156 -2.03 -4.58 4.83
C GLY A 156 -2.67 -4.21 6.18
N HIS A 157 -1.96 -3.45 6.96
CA HIS A 157 -2.28 -2.80 8.25
C HIS A 157 -3.74 -2.94 8.76
N LEU A 158 -4.04 -4.04 9.44
CA LEU A 158 -5.38 -4.40 9.96
C LEU A 158 -6.03 -3.38 10.89
N THR A 159 -5.31 -2.36 11.30
CA THR A 159 -5.77 -1.36 12.27
C THR A 159 -5.58 0.07 11.78
N TYR A 160 -5.57 0.27 10.46
CA TYR A 160 -5.28 1.57 9.86
C TYR A 160 -6.09 2.74 10.43
N PRO A 161 -7.43 2.67 10.63
CA PRO A 161 -8.19 3.78 11.21
C PRO A 161 -7.80 4.09 12.66
N LEU A 162 -7.32 3.10 13.43
CA LEU A 162 -6.91 3.33 14.82
C LEU A 162 -5.75 4.33 14.94
N ARG A 163 -4.90 4.42 13.91
CA ARG A 163 -3.84 5.43 13.84
C ARG A 163 -4.38 6.85 14.06
N TYR A 164 -5.52 7.16 13.47
CA TYR A 164 -6.15 8.48 13.52
C TYR A 164 -7.06 8.64 14.74
N ILE A 165 -7.83 7.61 15.06
CA ILE A 165 -8.69 7.58 16.25
C ILE A 165 -7.86 7.73 17.53
N CYS A 166 -6.75 7.01 17.67
CA CYS A 166 -5.89 7.11 18.84
C CYS A 166 -5.24 8.49 19.01
N LEU A 167 -4.95 9.21 17.94
CA LEU A 167 -4.41 10.56 18.00
C LEU A 167 -5.38 11.55 18.66
N LEU A 168 -6.70 11.37 18.48
CA LEU A 168 -7.72 12.18 19.17
C LEU A 168 -7.67 12.01 20.69
N TYR A 169 -7.48 10.78 21.17
CA TYR A 169 -7.48 10.48 22.60
C TYR A 169 -6.13 10.77 23.29
N THR A 170 -5.06 10.93 22.52
CA THR A 170 -3.71 11.17 23.04
C THR A 170 -3.19 12.57 22.82
N SER A 171 -3.87 13.39 22.01
CA SER A 171 -3.53 14.79 21.85
C SER A 171 -3.96 15.56 23.11
N PRO A 172 -3.04 16.25 23.83
CA PRO A 172 -3.43 17.11 24.92
C PRO A 172 -4.29 18.25 24.37
N SER A 173 -5.50 18.40 24.94
CA SER A 173 -6.43 19.52 24.70
C SER A 173 -5.81 20.85 25.11
#